data_751af25978d11d52098382eb998d7ae8
#
_entry.id   751af25978d11d52098382eb998d7ae8
#
_cell.length_a   1.000
_cell.length_b   1.000
_cell.length_c   1.000
_cell.angle_alpha   90.00
_cell.angle_beta   90.00
_cell.angle_gamma   90.00
#
_symmetry.space_group_name_H-M   'P 1'
#
loop_
_entity.id
_entity.type
_entity.pdbx_description
1 polymer ?
#
loop_
_entity_poly.entity_id
_entity_poly.type
_entity_poly.pdbx_seq_one_letter_code
_entity_poly.pdbx_strand_id
1 'polypeptide(L)'
;AEVEQLIKDLQRTRKNVWWIKEMAPHDELTSLLTGADLFVCPSIYEPLGIVNLEAMGCETAVLGSRVGGIPEVVADNQTGRLVNYDSTNPKAFESELASQINELMSNQELLKEMGKAGRIRARDHFGWDSIALQTIDLYRKVLAR
;
A
#
# COMPACT_ATOMS: atom_id res chain seq x y z
N ALA A 1 17.86 -4.67 -16.30
CA ALA A 1 18.92 -3.76 -16.81
C ALA A 1 18.52 -2.28 -16.65
N GLU A 2 17.37 -1.83 -17.14
CA GLU A 2 16.96 -0.41 -17.09
C GLU A 2 16.69 0.09 -15.66
N VAL A 3 15.85 -0.60 -14.90
CA VAL A 3 15.54 -0.28 -13.50
C VAL A 3 16.81 -0.27 -12.64
N GLU A 4 17.72 -1.23 -12.86
CA GLU A 4 18.99 -1.29 -12.15
C GLU A 4 19.88 -0.07 -12.41
N GLN A 5 19.87 0.43 -13.63
CA GLN A 5 20.63 1.63 -13.98
C GLN A 5 20.03 2.87 -13.32
N LEU A 6 18.69 3.00 -13.35
CA LEU A 6 17.98 4.10 -12.69
C LEU A 6 18.26 4.15 -11.19
N ILE A 7 18.28 3.00 -10.52
CA ILE A 7 18.59 2.92 -9.08
C ILE A 7 20.04 3.33 -8.83
N LYS A 8 21.01 2.85 -9.62
CA LYS A 8 22.41 3.24 -9.49
C LYS A 8 22.62 4.74 -9.70
N ASP A 9 21.91 5.34 -10.67
CA ASP A 9 21.99 6.77 -10.92
C ASP A 9 21.38 7.58 -9.76
N LEU A 10 20.27 7.10 -9.21
CA LEU A 10 19.65 7.69 -8.03
C LEU A 10 20.60 7.62 -6.80
N GLN A 11 21.24 6.48 -6.56
CA GLN A 11 22.19 6.28 -5.46
C GLN A 11 23.45 7.15 -5.56
N ARG A 12 23.83 7.60 -6.77
CA ARG A 12 24.95 8.56 -6.95
C ARG A 12 24.62 9.95 -6.39
N THR A 13 23.36 10.34 -6.45
CA THR A 13 22.90 11.67 -6.04
C THR A 13 22.24 11.68 -4.65
N ARG A 14 21.79 10.54 -4.17
CA ARG A 14 21.09 10.36 -2.89
C ARG A 14 21.71 9.27 -2.05
N LYS A 15 22.15 9.60 -0.84
CA LYS A 15 22.89 8.66 0.05
C LYS A 15 22.00 7.61 0.72
N ASN A 16 20.69 7.85 0.84
CA ASN A 16 19.79 7.02 1.64
C ASN A 16 18.76 6.30 0.73
N VAL A 17 19.29 5.61 -0.30
CA VAL A 17 18.49 4.76 -1.19
C VAL A 17 19.06 3.36 -1.14
N TRP A 18 18.27 2.40 -0.69
CA TRP A 18 18.60 0.98 -0.67
C TRP A 18 17.72 0.23 -1.62
N TRP A 19 18.28 -0.74 -2.29
CA TRP A 19 17.57 -1.63 -3.19
C TRP A 19 17.74 -3.07 -2.76
N ILE A 20 16.65 -3.69 -2.35
CA ILE A 20 16.57 -5.13 -2.09
C ILE A 20 16.21 -5.79 -3.42
N LYS A 21 17.18 -6.46 -4.04
CA LYS A 21 17.03 -7.02 -5.38
C LYS A 21 16.32 -8.37 -5.36
N GLU A 22 16.60 -9.17 -4.36
CA GLU A 22 16.02 -10.48 -4.15
C GLU A 22 14.66 -10.36 -3.46
N MET A 23 13.84 -11.41 -3.63
CA MET A 23 12.61 -11.50 -2.85
C MET A 23 12.95 -11.69 -1.37
N ALA A 24 12.56 -10.73 -0.56
CA ALA A 24 12.79 -10.82 0.88
C ALA A 24 11.93 -11.95 1.50
N PRO A 25 12.47 -12.74 2.43
CA PRO A 25 11.68 -13.66 3.24
C PRO A 25 10.55 -12.92 3.97
N HIS A 26 9.46 -13.63 4.26
CA HIS A 26 8.24 -13.01 4.83
C HIS A 26 8.47 -12.31 6.18
N ASP A 27 9.32 -12.87 7.03
CA ASP A 27 9.70 -12.29 8.32
C ASP A 27 10.56 -11.00 8.16
N GLU A 28 11.45 -10.99 7.19
CA GLU A 28 12.23 -9.79 6.84
C GLU A 28 11.32 -8.70 6.26
N LEU A 29 10.41 -9.05 5.34
CA LEU A 29 9.42 -8.13 4.78
C LEU A 29 8.54 -7.54 5.89
N THR A 30 8.03 -8.38 6.78
CA THR A 30 7.21 -7.95 7.93
C THR A 30 7.99 -6.98 8.83
N SER A 31 9.29 -7.26 9.06
CA SER A 31 10.15 -6.38 9.86
C SER A 31 10.37 -5.03 9.19
N LEU A 32 10.60 -5.02 7.86
CA LEU A 32 10.74 -3.79 7.08
C LEU A 32 9.46 -2.97 7.10
N LEU A 33 8.31 -3.59 6.86
CA LEU A 33 7.01 -2.92 6.89
C LEU A 33 6.70 -2.36 8.28
N THR A 34 6.95 -3.12 9.35
CA THR A 34 6.72 -2.66 10.74
C THR A 34 7.60 -1.47 11.10
N GLY A 35 8.82 -1.40 10.56
CA GLY A 35 9.75 -0.30 10.79
C GLY A 35 9.57 0.90 9.87
N ALA A 36 8.69 0.82 8.87
CA ALA A 36 8.47 1.89 7.92
C ALA A 36 7.45 2.91 8.43
N ASP A 37 7.70 4.19 8.22
CA ASP A 37 6.74 5.27 8.50
C ASP A 37 5.62 5.31 7.46
N LEU A 38 5.92 5.00 6.20
CA LEU A 38 5.00 5.03 5.08
C LEU A 38 5.35 3.95 4.07
N PHE A 39 4.36 3.18 3.63
CA PHE A 39 4.46 2.29 2.47
C PHE A 39 3.90 2.98 1.23
N VAL A 40 4.67 3.00 0.13
CA VAL A 40 4.26 3.64 -1.13
C VAL A 40 4.08 2.58 -2.22
N CYS A 41 2.86 2.47 -2.76
CA CYS A 41 2.49 1.54 -3.82
C CYS A 41 2.04 2.29 -5.08
N PRO A 42 2.96 2.75 -5.94
CA PRO A 42 2.64 3.56 -7.12
C PRO A 42 2.32 2.69 -8.35
N SER A 43 1.64 1.56 -8.16
CA SER A 43 1.29 0.65 -9.24
C SER A 43 0.40 1.33 -10.27
N ILE A 44 0.67 1.09 -11.56
CA ILE A 44 -0.20 1.54 -12.66
C ILE A 44 -1.23 0.49 -13.06
N TYR A 45 -1.05 -0.72 -12.58
CA TYR A 45 -1.97 -1.86 -12.68
C TYR A 45 -1.80 -2.75 -11.45
N GLU A 46 -2.89 -3.00 -10.71
CA GLU A 46 -2.87 -3.82 -9.50
C GLU A 46 -4.23 -4.52 -9.32
N PRO A 47 -4.32 -5.86 -9.44
CA PRO A 47 -5.60 -6.57 -9.30
C PRO A 47 -6.26 -6.39 -7.94
N LEU A 48 -5.51 -6.48 -6.84
CA LEU A 48 -6.01 -6.30 -5.47
C LEU A 48 -5.06 -5.46 -4.60
N GLY A 49 -3.76 -5.77 -4.65
CA GLY A 49 -2.75 -5.10 -3.82
C GLY A 49 -2.56 -5.75 -2.46
N ILE A 50 -2.29 -7.05 -2.43
CA ILE A 50 -2.03 -7.81 -1.17
C ILE A 50 -0.93 -7.15 -0.35
N VAL A 51 0.11 -6.62 -0.98
CA VAL A 51 1.21 -5.93 -0.29
C VAL A 51 0.72 -4.70 0.52
N ASN A 52 -0.36 -4.04 0.08
CA ASN A 52 -0.97 -2.97 0.87
C ASN A 52 -1.63 -3.52 2.14
N LEU A 53 -2.25 -4.70 2.06
CA LEU A 53 -2.79 -5.39 3.25
C LEU A 53 -1.70 -5.81 4.22
N GLU A 54 -0.56 -6.26 3.71
CA GLU A 54 0.62 -6.61 4.51
C GLU A 54 1.15 -5.38 5.26
N ALA A 55 1.31 -4.24 4.57
CA ALA A 55 1.72 -2.99 5.19
C ALA A 55 0.71 -2.52 6.24
N MET A 56 -0.58 -2.54 5.92
CA MET A 56 -1.66 -2.21 6.87
C MET A 56 -1.67 -3.15 8.07
N GLY A 57 -1.44 -4.46 7.86
CA GLY A 57 -1.29 -5.45 8.93
C GLY A 57 -0.14 -5.13 9.90
N CYS A 58 0.90 -4.48 9.42
CA CYS A 58 2.04 -4.00 10.19
C CYS A 58 1.84 -2.61 10.83
N GLU A 59 0.64 -2.04 10.79
CA GLU A 59 0.31 -0.67 11.25
C GLU A 59 1.05 0.42 10.45
N THR A 60 1.42 0.15 9.21
CA THR A 60 2.07 1.11 8.33
C THR A 60 1.03 1.78 7.44
N ALA A 61 1.01 3.11 7.43
CA ALA A 61 0.15 3.88 6.54
C ALA A 61 0.51 3.63 5.07
N VAL A 62 -0.48 3.63 4.19
CA VAL A 62 -0.30 3.35 2.76
C VAL A 62 -0.57 4.58 1.92
N LEU A 63 0.35 4.91 1.01
CA LEU A 63 0.09 5.81 -0.10
C LEU A 63 0.06 4.99 -1.39
N GLY A 64 -1.11 4.83 -1.99
CA GLY A 64 -1.30 4.03 -3.20
C GLY A 64 -1.83 4.82 -4.38
N SER A 65 -1.67 4.25 -5.57
CA SER A 65 -2.39 4.74 -6.75
C SER A 65 -3.86 4.30 -6.71
N ARG A 66 -4.75 5.12 -7.25
CA ARG A 66 -6.18 4.80 -7.37
C ARG A 66 -6.44 3.97 -8.63
N VAL A 67 -5.90 2.74 -8.65
CA VAL A 67 -6.05 1.80 -9.77
C VAL A 67 -6.44 0.42 -9.28
N GLY A 68 -7.14 -0.34 -10.12
CA GLY A 68 -7.53 -1.73 -9.86
C GLY A 68 -8.20 -1.92 -8.51
N GLY A 69 -7.73 -2.89 -7.72
CA GLY A 69 -8.24 -3.23 -6.41
C GLY A 69 -7.67 -2.41 -5.24
N ILE A 70 -6.67 -1.55 -5.47
CA ILE A 70 -6.10 -0.74 -4.38
C ILE A 70 -7.16 0.08 -3.63
N PRO A 71 -8.15 0.73 -4.28
CA PRO A 71 -9.22 1.45 -3.60
C PRO A 71 -10.17 0.57 -2.78
N GLU A 72 -10.21 -0.73 -3.04
CA GLU A 72 -10.98 -1.67 -2.22
C GLU A 72 -10.26 -1.97 -0.89
N VAL A 73 -8.93 -1.98 -0.93
CA VAL A 73 -8.05 -2.25 0.20
C VAL A 73 -7.86 -1.01 1.05
N VAL A 74 -7.38 0.08 0.46
CA VAL A 74 -7.04 1.33 1.14
C VAL A 74 -8.24 2.25 1.19
N ALA A 75 -8.74 2.53 2.40
CA ALA A 75 -9.76 3.54 2.63
C ALA A 75 -9.12 4.93 2.63
N ASP A 76 -9.39 5.70 1.55
CA ASP A 76 -8.77 7.00 1.32
C ASP A 76 -9.00 7.98 2.48
N ASN A 77 -7.95 8.66 2.91
CA ASN A 77 -7.91 9.55 4.08
C ASN A 77 -8.27 8.90 5.44
N GLN A 78 -8.35 7.57 5.51
CA GLN A 78 -8.62 6.84 6.75
C GLN A 78 -7.48 5.86 7.08
N THR A 79 -7.13 4.99 6.15
CA THR A 79 -6.06 3.99 6.34
C THR A 79 -4.83 4.28 5.50
N GLY A 80 -4.86 5.36 4.74
CA GLY A 80 -3.83 5.80 3.82
C GLY A 80 -4.38 6.86 2.88
N ARG A 81 -3.64 7.17 1.82
CA ARG A 81 -4.08 8.09 0.75
C ARG A 81 -3.99 7.43 -0.62
N LEU A 82 -4.84 7.90 -1.54
CA LEU A 82 -4.89 7.43 -2.91
C LEU A 82 -4.67 8.58 -3.89
N VAL A 83 -3.72 8.39 -4.81
CA VAL A 83 -3.41 9.33 -5.90
C VAL A 83 -3.99 8.82 -7.20
N ASN A 84 -4.70 9.66 -7.93
CA ASN A 84 -5.27 9.30 -9.22
C ASN A 84 -4.16 9.09 -10.27
N TYR A 85 -4.23 7.99 -11.00
CA TYR A 85 -3.34 7.72 -12.13
C TYR A 85 -4.07 8.00 -13.44
N ASP A 86 -3.43 8.79 -14.30
CA ASP A 86 -3.86 9.03 -15.68
C ASP A 86 -2.70 8.70 -16.63
N SER A 87 -2.89 7.67 -17.45
CA SER A 87 -1.89 7.23 -18.44
C SER A 87 -1.56 8.30 -19.49
N THR A 88 -2.43 9.28 -19.68
CA THR A 88 -2.21 10.40 -20.61
C THR A 88 -1.33 11.50 -20.01
N ASN A 89 -1.22 11.53 -18.68
CA ASN A 89 -0.43 12.52 -17.95
C ASN A 89 0.33 11.91 -16.75
N PRO A 90 1.29 11.00 -16.99
CA PRO A 90 2.04 10.33 -15.91
C PRO A 90 2.84 11.30 -15.03
N LYS A 91 3.28 12.45 -15.59
CA LYS A 91 4.00 13.48 -14.81
C LYS A 91 3.15 14.14 -13.75
N ALA A 92 1.85 14.30 -13.96
CA ALA A 92 0.95 14.80 -12.94
C ALA A 92 0.84 13.81 -11.78
N PHE A 93 0.74 12.51 -12.07
CA PHE A 93 0.77 11.46 -11.06
C PHE A 93 2.06 11.46 -10.24
N GLU A 94 3.22 11.55 -10.89
CA GLU A 94 4.51 11.62 -10.21
C GLU A 94 4.61 12.83 -9.28
N SER A 95 4.16 13.99 -9.75
CA SER A 95 4.16 15.24 -8.97
C SER A 95 3.23 15.16 -7.76
N GLU A 96 2.03 14.65 -7.95
CA GLU A 96 1.05 14.47 -6.88
C GLU A 96 1.55 13.45 -5.85
N LEU A 97 2.09 12.31 -6.32
CA LEU A 97 2.66 11.29 -5.45
C LEU A 97 3.77 11.88 -4.56
N ALA A 98 4.69 12.64 -5.16
CA ALA A 98 5.77 13.32 -4.42
C ALA A 98 5.22 14.33 -3.39
N SER A 99 4.20 15.11 -3.76
CA SER A 99 3.51 16.04 -2.87
C SER A 99 2.89 15.33 -1.68
N GLN A 100 2.16 14.24 -1.92
CA GLN A 100 1.51 13.45 -0.88
C GLN A 100 2.52 12.75 0.05
N ILE A 101 3.66 12.27 -0.47
CA ILE A 101 4.74 11.74 0.36
C ILE A 101 5.24 12.82 1.32
N ASN A 102 5.57 14.01 0.80
CA ASN A 102 6.10 15.10 1.62
C ASN A 102 5.09 15.56 2.71
N GLU A 103 3.82 15.66 2.35
CA GLU A 103 2.76 16.03 3.29
C GLU A 103 2.59 14.99 4.40
N LEU A 104 2.47 13.71 4.05
CA LEU A 104 2.31 12.62 5.00
C LEU A 104 3.53 12.50 5.92
N MET A 105 4.74 12.52 5.37
CA MET A 105 5.98 12.42 6.14
C MET A 105 6.20 13.61 7.08
N SER A 106 5.57 14.76 6.83
CA SER A 106 5.58 15.91 7.74
C SER A 106 4.63 15.78 8.93
N ASN A 107 3.74 14.77 8.93
CA ASN A 107 2.72 14.56 9.97
C ASN A 107 2.76 13.12 10.52
N GLN A 108 3.68 12.89 11.43
CA GLN A 108 3.89 11.57 12.06
C GLN A 108 2.68 11.06 12.86
N GLU A 109 1.89 11.97 13.44
CA GLU A 109 0.67 11.57 14.16
C GLU A 109 -0.38 11.00 13.20
N LEU A 110 -0.60 11.68 12.07
CA LEU A 110 -1.52 11.21 11.03
C LEU A 110 -1.08 9.84 10.48
N LEU A 111 0.22 9.63 10.23
CA LEU A 111 0.73 8.34 9.78
C LEU A 111 0.42 7.22 10.77
N LYS A 112 0.60 7.46 12.07
CA LYS A 112 0.28 6.49 13.12
C LYS A 112 -1.22 6.20 13.22
N GLU A 113 -2.05 7.23 13.10
CA GLU A 113 -3.52 7.06 13.10
C GLU A 113 -3.97 6.23 11.89
N MET A 114 -3.47 6.54 10.69
CA MET A 114 -3.76 5.78 9.47
C MET A 114 -3.26 4.34 9.57
N GLY A 115 -2.06 4.11 10.10
CA GLY A 115 -1.51 2.77 10.28
C GLY A 115 -2.37 1.90 11.21
N LYS A 116 -2.77 2.44 12.38
CA LYS A 116 -3.67 1.74 13.31
C LYS A 116 -5.03 1.43 12.68
N ALA A 117 -5.63 2.40 12.00
CA ALA A 117 -6.89 2.19 11.29
C ALA A 117 -6.72 1.15 10.16
N GLY A 118 -5.57 1.17 9.49
CA GLY A 118 -5.19 0.21 8.47
C GLY A 118 -5.17 -1.23 9.00
N ARG A 119 -4.53 -1.46 10.14
CA ARG A 119 -4.48 -2.79 10.77
C ARG A 119 -5.87 -3.30 11.16
N ILE A 120 -6.70 -2.44 11.73
CA ILE A 120 -8.09 -2.81 12.07
C ILE A 120 -8.84 -3.23 10.81
N ARG A 121 -8.76 -2.41 9.74
CA ARG A 121 -9.42 -2.72 8.48
C ARG A 121 -8.90 -4.02 7.85
N ALA A 122 -7.57 -4.22 7.79
CA ALA A 122 -6.97 -5.43 7.22
C ALA A 122 -7.46 -6.69 7.95
N ARG A 123 -7.48 -6.68 9.28
CA ARG A 123 -7.97 -7.79 10.10
C ARG A 123 -9.48 -8.03 9.91
N ASP A 124 -10.29 -6.97 10.01
CA ASP A 124 -11.75 -7.10 10.15
C ASP A 124 -12.44 -7.31 8.81
N HIS A 125 -11.87 -6.86 7.70
CA HIS A 125 -12.47 -6.99 6.36
C HIS A 125 -11.78 -8.02 5.47
N PHE A 126 -10.46 -8.23 5.64
CA PHE A 126 -9.65 -9.07 4.77
C PHE A 126 -8.99 -10.25 5.49
N GLY A 127 -9.14 -10.35 6.81
CA GLY A 127 -8.70 -11.52 7.57
C GLY A 127 -9.46 -12.79 7.16
N TRP A 128 -8.81 -13.93 7.22
CA TRP A 128 -9.39 -15.21 6.79
C TRP A 128 -10.71 -15.55 7.49
N ASP A 129 -10.86 -15.22 8.77
CA ASP A 129 -12.11 -15.44 9.51
C ASP A 129 -13.27 -14.61 8.92
N SER A 130 -13.00 -13.33 8.59
CA SER A 130 -13.98 -12.46 7.96
C SER A 130 -14.37 -12.96 6.57
N ILE A 131 -13.39 -13.33 5.75
CA ILE A 131 -13.62 -13.86 4.41
C ILE A 131 -14.42 -15.18 4.47
N ALA A 132 -14.10 -16.07 5.41
CA ALA A 132 -14.84 -17.32 5.60
C ALA A 132 -16.32 -17.06 5.93
N LEU A 133 -16.61 -16.13 6.86
CA LEU A 133 -17.97 -15.76 7.22
C LEU A 133 -18.74 -15.16 6.03
N GLN A 134 -18.13 -14.24 5.29
CA GLN A 134 -18.73 -13.65 4.09
C GLN A 134 -19.04 -14.71 3.01
N THR A 135 -18.15 -15.68 2.85
CA THR A 135 -18.32 -16.79 1.91
C THR A 135 -19.49 -17.68 2.33
N ILE A 136 -19.59 -18.04 3.61
CA ILE A 136 -20.68 -18.84 4.16
C ILE A 136 -22.02 -18.09 3.97
N ASP A 137 -22.06 -16.80 4.23
CA ASP A 137 -23.29 -16.00 4.06
C ASP A 137 -23.71 -15.91 2.59
N LEU A 138 -22.74 -15.81 1.67
CA LEU A 138 -23.04 -15.86 0.24
C LEU A 138 -23.66 -17.22 -0.13
N TYR A 139 -23.09 -18.32 0.31
CA TYR A 139 -23.65 -19.66 0.05
C TYR A 139 -25.07 -19.81 0.60
N ARG A 140 -25.31 -19.35 1.83
CA ARG A 140 -26.67 -19.36 2.42
C ARG A 140 -27.68 -18.58 1.57
N LYS A 141 -27.30 -17.40 1.09
CA LYS A 141 -28.16 -16.56 0.20
C LYS A 141 -28.44 -17.22 -1.14
N VAL A 142 -27.49 -17.96 -1.70
CA VAL A 142 -27.66 -18.67 -2.98
C VAL A 142 -28.56 -19.90 -2.79
N LEU A 143 -28.39 -20.64 -1.71
CA LEU A 143 -29.20 -21.85 -1.41
C LEU A 143 -30.63 -21.54 -0.97
N ALA A 144 -30.89 -20.32 -0.49
CA ALA A 144 -32.23 -19.88 -0.08
C ALA A 144 -33.10 -19.35 -1.23
N ARG A 145 -32.58 -19.35 -2.48
CA ARG A 145 -33.31 -19.02 -3.71
C ARG A 145 -33.88 -20.26 -4.36
#